data_38622dcda7dbadd99bf4e558edf0ff0f
#
_entry.id   38622dcda7dbadd99bf4e558edf0ff0f
#
_cell.length_a   1.000
_cell.length_b   1.000
_cell.length_c   1.000
_cell.angle_alpha   90.00
_cell.angle_beta   90.00
_cell.angle_gamma   90.00
#
_symmetry.space_group_name_H-M   'P 1'
#
loop_
_entity.id
_entity.type
_entity.pdbx_description
1 polymer ?
#
loop_
_entity_poly.entity_id
_entity_poly.type
_entity_poly.pdbx_seq_one_letter_code
_entity_poly.pdbx_strand_id
1 'polypeptide(L)'
;MVSRRVGVNLPHPLQGLADVLEGRRLHRVQAIRPDLRFPLPENFEGRLSGRQVEKLARRGKYLLIHLQERLTLIAHLGMSGRFRIFNTSPPPLERHDHVVFEAEGGISVRFNDPRRFGFMDLADTDTLAGHKMLKNMGPEPLANDFNGPVLAAALKGRKSPIKAALLDQSVIAGLGNIY
;
A
#
# COMPACT_ATOMS: atom_id res chain seq x y z
N MET A 1 -27.51 7.66 21.21
CA MET A 1 -26.37 6.72 21.01
C MET A 1 -25.50 7.31 19.92
N VAL A 2 -24.40 7.94 20.32
CA VAL A 2 -23.56 8.75 19.41
C VAL A 2 -22.66 7.81 18.62
N SER A 3 -22.88 7.72 17.29
CA SER A 3 -22.01 7.02 16.34
C SER A 3 -20.64 7.71 16.36
N ARG A 4 -19.64 7.06 16.98
CA ARG A 4 -18.25 7.50 16.86
C ARG A 4 -17.81 7.31 15.42
N ARG A 5 -17.68 8.40 14.69
CA ARG A 5 -16.94 8.45 13.43
C ARG A 5 -15.46 8.18 13.75
N VAL A 6 -15.04 6.96 13.62
CA VAL A 6 -13.60 6.63 13.71
C VAL A 6 -13.02 6.68 12.31
N GLY A 7 -12.82 7.89 11.81
CA GLY A 7 -11.85 8.11 10.77
C GLY A 7 -10.47 8.12 11.43
N VAL A 8 -9.86 6.96 11.58
CA VAL A 8 -8.53 6.87 12.18
C VAL A 8 -7.50 7.35 11.17
N ASN A 9 -7.06 8.59 11.32
CA ASN A 9 -5.79 9.04 10.76
C ASN A 9 -4.69 8.37 11.61
N LEU A 10 -4.28 7.18 11.20
CA LEU A 10 -3.26 6.42 11.93
C LEU A 10 -1.87 6.96 11.60
N PRO A 11 -0.99 7.14 12.58
CA PRO A 11 0.41 7.52 12.35
C PRO A 11 1.17 6.47 11.54
N HIS A 12 0.65 5.23 11.45
CA HIS A 12 1.16 4.17 10.60
C HIS A 12 -0.02 3.47 9.90
N PRO A 13 -0.32 3.80 8.62
CA PRO A 13 -1.43 3.22 7.88
C PRO A 13 -1.36 1.68 7.78
N LEU A 14 -0.17 1.11 7.85
CA LEU A 14 0.03 -0.33 7.86
C LEU A 14 -0.61 -1.00 9.08
N GLN A 15 -0.32 -0.52 10.31
CA GLN A 15 -0.80 -1.17 11.52
C GLN A 15 -2.31 -1.18 11.61
N GLY A 16 -2.94 -0.05 11.35
CA GLY A 16 -4.40 0.01 11.44
C GLY A 16 -5.13 -0.78 10.37
N LEU A 17 -4.53 -0.96 9.19
CA LEU A 17 -5.06 -1.87 8.19
C LEU A 17 -4.84 -3.33 8.58
N ALA A 18 -3.67 -3.66 9.14
CA ALA A 18 -3.38 -5.01 9.62
C ALA A 18 -4.39 -5.45 10.69
N ASP A 19 -4.63 -4.62 11.69
CA ASP A 19 -5.57 -4.90 12.79
C ASP A 19 -7.01 -5.22 12.30
N VAL A 20 -7.40 -4.66 11.15
CA VAL A 20 -8.76 -4.84 10.64
C VAL A 20 -8.87 -5.80 9.45
N LEU A 21 -7.80 -6.12 8.77
CA LEU A 21 -7.84 -6.96 7.57
C LEU A 21 -7.18 -8.33 7.76
N GLU A 22 -6.10 -8.45 8.53
CA GLU A 22 -5.40 -9.74 8.69
C GLU A 22 -6.33 -10.81 9.28
N GLY A 23 -6.27 -11.99 8.68
CA GLY A 23 -7.13 -13.12 9.01
C GLY A 23 -8.55 -13.04 8.46
N ARG A 24 -8.97 -11.94 7.86
CA ARG A 24 -10.32 -11.75 7.32
C ARG A 24 -10.40 -12.02 5.82
N ARG A 25 -11.57 -12.50 5.40
CA ARG A 25 -11.89 -12.68 3.99
C ARG A 25 -12.44 -11.37 3.40
N LEU A 26 -11.97 -11.03 2.22
CA LEU A 26 -12.56 -9.95 1.41
C LEU A 26 -13.80 -10.50 0.70
N HIS A 27 -14.99 -10.21 1.20
CA HIS A 27 -16.23 -10.68 0.57
C HIS A 27 -16.40 -10.10 -0.82
N ARG A 28 -16.08 -8.82 -0.96
CA ARG A 28 -16.23 -8.07 -2.20
C ARG A 28 -15.14 -7.01 -2.31
N VAL A 29 -14.60 -6.89 -3.50
CA VAL A 29 -13.77 -5.75 -3.88
C VAL A 29 -14.44 -5.05 -5.05
N GLN A 30 -14.52 -3.74 -5.00
CA GLN A 30 -15.15 -2.94 -6.03
C GLN A 30 -14.22 -1.79 -6.45
N ALA A 31 -13.88 -1.73 -7.71
CA ALA A 31 -13.20 -0.62 -8.32
C ALA A 31 -14.25 0.36 -8.89
N ILE A 32 -14.38 1.53 -8.30
CA ILE A 32 -15.31 2.58 -8.76
C ILE A 32 -14.82 3.17 -10.08
N ARG A 33 -13.54 2.99 -10.39
CA ARG A 33 -12.85 3.43 -11.59
C ARG A 33 -11.95 2.32 -12.13
N PRO A 34 -11.74 2.25 -13.44
CA PRO A 34 -10.82 1.27 -14.03
C PRO A 34 -9.35 1.64 -13.85
N ASP A 35 -9.06 2.86 -13.39
CA ASP A 35 -7.71 3.40 -13.27
C ASP A 35 -7.48 4.21 -11.98
N LEU A 36 -6.24 4.23 -11.54
CA LEU A 36 -5.67 5.19 -10.60
C LEU A 36 -4.60 6.00 -11.34
N ARG A 37 -3.35 6.04 -10.85
CA ARG A 37 -2.22 6.57 -11.62
C ARG A 37 -1.94 5.72 -12.87
N PHE A 38 -2.19 4.42 -12.78
CA PHE A 38 -2.12 3.45 -13.85
C PHE A 38 -3.44 2.66 -13.90
N PRO A 39 -3.77 2.02 -15.03
CA PRO A 39 -4.88 1.09 -15.09
C PRO A 39 -4.77 0.02 -14.00
N LEU A 40 -5.88 -0.36 -13.40
CA LEU A 40 -5.92 -1.51 -12.52
C LEU A 40 -5.67 -2.80 -13.30
N PRO A 41 -5.07 -3.83 -12.68
CA PRO A 41 -4.88 -5.13 -13.33
C PRO A 41 -6.18 -5.73 -13.86
N GLU A 42 -6.06 -6.52 -14.91
CA GLU A 42 -7.20 -7.27 -15.45
C GLU A 42 -7.86 -8.14 -14.37
N ASN A 43 -9.19 -8.14 -14.37
CA ASN A 43 -10.02 -8.85 -13.40
C ASN A 43 -9.65 -8.55 -11.93
N PHE A 44 -9.26 -7.31 -11.64
CA PHE A 44 -8.79 -6.88 -10.31
C PHE A 44 -9.77 -7.27 -9.19
N GLU A 45 -11.05 -6.96 -9.38
CA GLU A 45 -12.11 -7.26 -8.40
C GLU A 45 -12.28 -8.76 -8.17
N GLY A 46 -12.37 -9.54 -9.25
CA GLY A 46 -12.57 -10.99 -9.16
C GLY A 46 -11.37 -11.72 -8.58
N ARG A 47 -10.16 -11.22 -8.85
CA ARG A 47 -8.93 -11.80 -8.29
C ARG A 47 -8.78 -11.55 -6.79
N LEU A 48 -9.36 -10.51 -6.25
CA LEU A 48 -9.27 -10.16 -4.84
C LEU A 48 -10.47 -10.64 -4.02
N SER A 49 -11.67 -10.61 -4.59
CA SER A 49 -12.88 -11.01 -3.90
C SER A 49 -12.87 -12.50 -3.54
N GLY A 50 -13.34 -12.82 -2.36
CA GLY A 50 -13.37 -14.18 -1.83
C GLY A 50 -12.07 -14.65 -1.16
N ARG A 51 -10.97 -13.90 -1.27
CA ARG A 51 -9.68 -14.29 -0.67
C ARG A 51 -9.54 -13.80 0.76
N GLN A 52 -8.89 -14.61 1.58
CA GLN A 52 -8.49 -14.21 2.93
C GLN A 52 -7.19 -13.41 2.86
N VAL A 53 -7.13 -12.33 3.62
CA VAL A 53 -5.91 -11.57 3.86
C VAL A 53 -5.06 -12.31 4.90
N GLU A 54 -3.87 -12.74 4.51
CA GLU A 54 -2.97 -13.49 5.38
C GLU A 54 -2.10 -12.57 6.21
N LYS A 55 -1.53 -11.55 5.58
CA LYS A 55 -0.58 -10.65 6.22
C LYS A 55 -0.49 -9.32 5.49
N LEU A 56 -0.27 -8.24 6.23
CA LEU A 56 0.16 -6.97 5.68
C LEU A 56 1.65 -6.74 5.96
N ALA A 57 2.35 -6.22 4.97
CA ALA A 57 3.76 -5.87 5.05
C ALA A 57 4.02 -4.55 4.33
N ARG A 58 5.23 -4.02 4.50
CA ARG A 58 5.68 -2.80 3.82
C ARG A 58 7.04 -3.04 3.17
N ARG A 59 7.22 -2.47 1.99
CA ARG A 59 8.52 -2.35 1.35
C ARG A 59 8.67 -0.93 0.82
N GLY A 60 9.56 -0.14 1.41
CA GLY A 60 9.68 1.28 1.13
C GLY A 60 8.37 2.04 1.35
N LYS A 61 7.82 2.60 0.28
CA LYS A 61 6.53 3.31 0.28
C LYS A 61 5.36 2.45 -0.22
N TYR A 62 5.60 1.15 -0.43
CA TYR A 62 4.59 0.20 -0.90
C TYR A 62 4.01 -0.58 0.27
N LEU A 63 2.70 -0.64 0.32
CA LEU A 63 1.94 -1.56 1.15
C LEU A 63 1.76 -2.87 0.38
N LEU A 64 2.05 -3.98 1.03
CA LEU A 64 1.93 -5.33 0.49
C LEU A 64 0.85 -6.05 1.29
N ILE A 65 -0.27 -6.37 0.65
CA ILE A 65 -1.35 -7.15 1.25
C ILE A 65 -1.27 -8.55 0.67
N HIS A 66 -0.76 -9.48 1.46
CA HIS A 66 -0.65 -10.88 1.08
C HIS A 66 -1.99 -11.57 1.28
N LEU A 67 -2.47 -12.26 0.26
CA LEU A 67 -3.73 -12.97 0.26
C LEU A 67 -3.51 -14.46 -0.02
N GLN A 68 -4.51 -15.26 0.30
CA GLN A 68 -4.53 -16.68 -0.07
C GLN A 68 -4.24 -16.91 -1.56
N GLU A 69 -3.80 -18.13 -1.88
CA GLU A 69 -3.43 -18.56 -3.23
C GLU A 69 -2.27 -17.74 -3.82
N ARG A 70 -1.33 -17.34 -2.94
CA ARG A 70 -0.06 -16.71 -3.33
C ARG A 70 -0.24 -15.39 -4.11
N LEU A 71 -1.31 -14.68 -3.85
CA LEU A 71 -1.56 -13.38 -4.45
C LEU A 71 -1.14 -12.27 -3.49
N THR A 72 -0.45 -11.25 -4.01
CA THR A 72 -0.13 -10.03 -3.27
C THR A 72 -0.69 -8.81 -3.99
N LEU A 73 -1.50 -8.03 -3.28
CA LEU A 73 -1.87 -6.68 -3.70
C LEU A 73 -0.78 -5.71 -3.27
N ILE A 74 -0.19 -5.04 -4.25
CA ILE A 74 0.78 -3.96 -4.06
C ILE A 74 0.03 -2.64 -4.14
N ALA A 75 0.08 -1.83 -3.09
CA ALA A 75 -0.56 -0.51 -3.08
C ALA A 75 0.45 0.59 -2.74
N HIS A 76 0.33 1.72 -3.41
CA HIS A 76 1.11 2.93 -3.15
C HIS A 76 0.15 4.12 -2.97
N LEU A 77 0.34 4.86 -1.89
CA LEU A 77 -0.58 5.95 -1.54
C LEU A 77 -0.40 7.22 -2.40
N GLY A 78 0.73 7.33 -3.10
CA GLY A 78 1.04 8.57 -3.80
C GLY A 78 1.26 9.72 -2.81
N MET A 79 0.66 10.87 -3.10
CA MET A 79 0.78 12.07 -2.27
C MET A 79 -0.47 12.37 -1.43
N SER A 80 -1.62 11.88 -1.82
CA SER A 80 -2.91 12.18 -1.17
C SER A 80 -3.74 10.94 -0.89
N GLY A 81 -3.27 9.78 -1.32
CA GLY A 81 -3.96 8.51 -1.10
C GLY A 81 -3.97 8.13 0.38
N ARG A 82 -5.09 7.60 0.81
CA ARG A 82 -5.30 7.12 2.17
C ARG A 82 -6.31 5.98 2.17
N PHE A 83 -6.17 5.09 3.14
CA PHE A 83 -7.20 4.11 3.44
C PHE A 83 -8.12 4.65 4.55
N ARG A 84 -9.41 4.55 4.34
CA ARG A 84 -10.45 4.91 5.31
C ARG A 84 -11.14 3.63 5.76
N ILE A 85 -11.22 3.43 7.06
CA ILE A 85 -11.75 2.21 7.66
C ILE A 85 -13.10 2.54 8.29
N PHE A 86 -14.11 1.72 8.03
CA PHE A 86 -15.44 1.81 8.60
C PHE A 86 -15.82 0.45 9.17
N ASN A 87 -16.24 0.44 10.45
CA ASN A 87 -16.60 -0.77 11.21
C ASN A 87 -18.07 -0.93 11.16
N THR A 88 -18.89 -1.03 10.41
CA THR A 88 -20.36 -1.07 10.33
C THR A 88 -20.97 0.15 9.65
N SER A 89 -21.98 -0.08 8.83
CA SER A 89 -22.77 0.96 8.17
C SER A 89 -21.92 2.12 7.61
N PRO A 90 -21.05 1.85 6.61
CA PRO A 90 -20.23 2.89 6.04
C PRO A 90 -21.13 3.98 5.43
N PRO A 91 -20.75 5.27 5.52
CA PRO A 91 -21.50 6.35 4.88
C PRO A 91 -21.51 6.15 3.35
N PRO A 92 -22.33 6.88 2.60
CA PRO A 92 -22.26 6.90 1.14
C PRO A 92 -20.84 7.11 0.62
N LEU A 93 -20.55 6.60 -0.57
CA LEU A 93 -19.25 6.80 -1.21
C LEU A 93 -18.98 8.28 -1.44
N GLU A 94 -17.76 8.69 -1.18
CA GLU A 94 -17.30 10.05 -1.50
C GLU A 94 -16.70 10.10 -2.92
N ARG A 95 -16.65 11.29 -3.48
CA ARG A 95 -16.16 11.54 -4.86
C ARG A 95 -14.79 10.91 -5.18
N HIS A 96 -13.93 10.76 -4.17
CA HIS A 96 -12.56 10.29 -4.33
C HIS A 96 -12.32 8.90 -3.74
N ASP A 97 -13.37 8.18 -3.37
CA ASP A 97 -13.30 6.76 -3.03
C ASP A 97 -13.21 5.96 -4.34
N HIS A 98 -12.06 5.39 -4.62
CA HIS A 98 -11.76 4.76 -5.91
C HIS A 98 -11.81 3.24 -5.86
N VAL A 99 -11.46 2.65 -4.73
CA VAL A 99 -11.53 1.21 -4.50
C VAL A 99 -12.12 0.95 -3.13
N VAL A 100 -13.03 0.00 -3.05
CA VAL A 100 -13.69 -0.44 -1.82
C VAL A 100 -13.39 -1.91 -1.59
N PHE A 101 -12.95 -2.23 -0.39
CA PHE A 101 -12.73 -3.60 0.10
C PHE A 101 -13.75 -3.86 1.21
N GLU A 102 -14.66 -4.81 1.00
CA GLU A 102 -15.62 -5.25 2.00
C GLU A 102 -15.14 -6.57 2.59
N ALA A 103 -14.82 -6.56 3.88
CA ALA A 103 -14.27 -7.69 4.59
C ALA A 103 -15.25 -8.26 5.62
N GLU A 104 -14.97 -9.46 6.09
CA GLU A 104 -15.70 -10.13 7.18
C GLU A 104 -15.86 -9.23 8.40
N GLY A 105 -16.99 -9.38 9.11
CA GLY A 105 -17.30 -8.57 10.28
C GLY A 105 -17.90 -7.19 9.96
N GLY A 106 -18.37 -6.97 8.71
CA GLY A 106 -18.99 -5.72 8.29
C GLY A 106 -18.00 -4.56 8.11
N ILE A 107 -16.71 -4.89 7.93
CA ILE A 107 -15.66 -3.92 7.73
C ILE A 107 -15.64 -3.46 6.28
N SER A 108 -15.61 -2.16 6.06
CA SER A 108 -15.37 -1.54 4.77
C SER A 108 -14.10 -0.70 4.81
N VAL A 109 -13.16 -1.02 3.93
CA VAL A 109 -11.94 -0.24 3.75
C VAL A 109 -11.99 0.42 2.38
N ARG A 110 -11.80 1.73 2.35
CA ARG A 110 -11.87 2.51 1.10
C ARG A 110 -10.55 3.18 0.81
N PHE A 111 -10.08 3.03 -0.42
CA PHE A 111 -8.96 3.79 -0.92
C PHE A 111 -9.47 5.12 -1.49
N ASN A 112 -9.14 6.21 -0.79
CA ASN A 112 -9.52 7.58 -1.16
C ASN A 112 -8.27 8.35 -1.61
N ASP A 113 -8.26 8.87 -2.85
CA ASP A 113 -7.12 9.62 -3.40
C ASP A 113 -7.55 10.75 -4.34
N PRO A 114 -7.70 11.98 -3.82
CA PRO A 114 -8.12 13.13 -4.62
C PRO A 114 -7.23 13.43 -5.82
N ARG A 115 -5.92 13.21 -5.72
CA ARG A 115 -4.95 13.52 -6.79
C ARG A 115 -4.70 12.36 -7.74
N ARG A 116 -5.11 11.13 -7.38
CA ARG A 116 -4.89 9.91 -8.16
C ARG A 116 -3.41 9.63 -8.50
N PHE A 117 -2.51 9.92 -7.57
CA PHE A 117 -1.10 9.59 -7.67
C PHE A 117 -0.76 8.26 -7.03
N GLY A 118 -1.69 7.70 -6.28
CA GLY A 118 -1.62 6.32 -5.81
C GLY A 118 -1.85 5.34 -6.94
N PHE A 119 -1.49 4.09 -6.71
CA PHE A 119 -1.77 3.00 -7.63
C PHE A 119 -1.87 1.67 -6.90
N MET A 120 -2.45 0.69 -7.57
CA MET A 120 -2.52 -0.69 -7.13
C MET A 120 -2.09 -1.62 -8.26
N ASP A 121 -1.41 -2.71 -7.90
CA ASP A 121 -1.00 -3.76 -8.83
C ASP A 121 -1.12 -5.12 -8.14
N LEU A 122 -1.16 -6.19 -8.90
CA LEU A 122 -1.25 -7.56 -8.39
C LEU A 122 -0.04 -8.36 -8.85
N ALA A 123 0.55 -9.12 -7.94
CA ALA A 123 1.67 -9.99 -8.23
C ALA A 123 1.50 -11.35 -7.55
N ASP A 124 2.14 -12.36 -8.10
CA ASP A 124 2.35 -13.62 -7.39
C ASP A 124 3.35 -13.37 -6.25
N THR A 125 3.02 -13.89 -5.07
CA THR A 125 3.82 -13.67 -3.85
C THR A 125 5.24 -14.23 -3.98
N ASP A 126 5.43 -15.35 -4.68
CA ASP A 126 6.75 -15.98 -4.80
C ASP A 126 7.67 -15.22 -5.74
N THR A 127 7.12 -14.50 -6.70
CA THR A 127 7.89 -13.69 -7.65
C THR A 127 7.90 -12.20 -7.30
N LEU A 128 7.34 -11.83 -6.16
CA LEU A 128 7.14 -10.46 -5.72
C LEU A 128 8.44 -9.62 -5.73
N ALA A 129 9.58 -10.20 -5.34
CA ALA A 129 10.87 -9.52 -5.36
C ALA A 129 11.31 -9.06 -6.76
N GLY A 130 10.87 -9.76 -7.81
CA GLY A 130 11.12 -9.42 -9.21
C GLY A 130 10.13 -8.40 -9.80
N HIS A 131 9.11 -8.00 -9.05
CA HIS A 131 8.11 -7.07 -9.54
C HIS A 131 8.73 -5.72 -9.91
N LYS A 132 8.29 -5.16 -11.05
CA LYS A 132 8.85 -3.91 -11.64
C LYS A 132 9.01 -2.75 -10.64
N MET A 133 8.11 -2.65 -9.66
CA MET A 133 8.11 -1.59 -8.65
C MET A 133 9.04 -1.88 -7.45
N LEU A 134 9.46 -3.13 -7.25
CA LEU A 134 10.19 -3.56 -6.05
C LEU A 134 11.62 -4.00 -6.35
N LYS A 135 11.90 -4.56 -7.53
CA LYS A 135 13.16 -5.22 -7.88
C LYS A 135 14.42 -4.35 -7.74
N ASN A 136 14.27 -3.04 -7.91
CA ASN A 136 15.39 -2.10 -7.87
C ASN A 136 15.42 -1.25 -6.60
N MET A 137 14.67 -1.63 -5.57
CA MET A 137 14.66 -0.87 -4.32
C MET A 137 15.91 -1.15 -3.48
N GLY A 138 16.52 -0.09 -3.01
CA GLY A 138 17.63 -0.13 -2.07
C GLY A 138 17.23 -0.70 -0.70
N PRO A 139 18.17 -0.79 0.24
CA PRO A 139 17.92 -1.29 1.59
C PRO A 139 16.92 -0.41 2.35
N GLU A 140 16.21 -1.00 3.31
CA GLU A 140 15.37 -0.26 4.27
C GLU A 140 16.29 0.46 5.28
N PRO A 141 16.02 1.73 5.64
CA PRO A 141 16.88 2.51 6.53
C PRO A 141 16.91 2.00 7.97
N LEU A 142 15.91 1.22 8.38
CA LEU A 142 15.80 0.64 9.72
C LEU A 142 16.08 -0.87 9.74
N ALA A 143 16.56 -1.44 8.64
CA ALA A 143 16.97 -2.84 8.59
C ALA A 143 18.31 -3.03 9.32
N ASN A 144 18.50 -4.19 9.93
CA ASN A 144 19.70 -4.50 10.73
C ASN A 144 20.99 -4.48 9.90
N ASP A 145 20.89 -4.71 8.60
CA ASP A 145 22.01 -4.71 7.65
C ASP A 145 22.30 -3.33 7.05
N PHE A 146 21.46 -2.31 7.34
CA PHE A 146 21.69 -0.95 6.88
C PHE A 146 22.61 -0.19 7.84
N ASN A 147 23.71 0.35 7.29
CA ASN A 147 24.72 1.10 8.06
C ASN A 147 25.42 2.14 7.18
N GLY A 148 26.31 2.93 7.78
CA GLY A 148 27.08 3.98 7.08
C GLY A 148 27.88 3.48 5.89
N PRO A 149 28.65 2.40 5.98
CA PRO A 149 29.34 1.78 4.85
C PRO A 149 28.44 1.39 3.70
N VAL A 150 27.27 0.81 3.96
CA VAL A 150 26.27 0.45 2.92
C VAL A 150 25.77 1.69 2.20
N LEU A 151 25.42 2.74 2.95
CA LEU A 151 24.99 4.00 2.36
C LEU A 151 26.12 4.67 1.54
N ALA A 152 27.33 4.70 2.09
CA ALA A 152 28.49 5.28 1.40
C ALA A 152 28.78 4.56 0.07
N ALA A 153 28.68 3.21 0.05
CA ALA A 153 28.82 2.42 -1.17
C ALA A 153 27.74 2.75 -2.21
N ALA A 154 26.47 2.90 -1.78
CA ALA A 154 25.37 3.26 -2.66
C ALA A 154 25.47 4.69 -3.22
N LEU A 155 26.16 5.59 -2.54
CA LEU A 155 26.38 6.97 -2.98
C LEU A 155 27.65 7.15 -3.82
N LYS A 156 28.56 6.17 -3.82
CA LYS A 156 29.85 6.24 -4.52
C LYS A 156 29.67 6.50 -6.02
N GLY A 157 30.36 7.51 -6.54
CA GLY A 157 30.32 7.87 -7.96
C GLY A 157 29.08 8.63 -8.41
N ARG A 158 28.12 8.90 -7.54
CA ARG A 158 26.95 9.70 -7.88
C ARG A 158 27.32 11.19 -7.94
N LYS A 159 26.87 11.87 -9.00
CA LYS A 159 27.07 13.31 -9.22
C LYS A 159 25.85 14.15 -8.78
N SER A 160 24.74 13.50 -8.42
CA SER A 160 23.55 14.20 -7.96
C SER A 160 23.74 14.79 -6.55
N PRO A 161 23.07 15.91 -6.20
CA PRO A 161 23.07 16.43 -4.85
C PRO A 161 22.65 15.35 -3.84
N ILE A 162 23.25 15.37 -2.65
CA ILE A 162 23.01 14.34 -1.61
C ILE A 162 21.52 14.15 -1.30
N LYS A 163 20.75 15.24 -1.23
CA LYS A 163 19.31 15.17 -1.02
C LYS A 163 18.60 14.36 -2.12
N ALA A 164 18.94 14.63 -3.38
CA ALA A 164 18.33 13.90 -4.51
C ALA A 164 18.73 12.42 -4.50
N ALA A 165 19.99 12.12 -4.16
CA ALA A 165 20.46 10.74 -4.03
C ALA A 165 19.74 10.00 -2.90
N LEU A 166 19.52 10.62 -1.75
CA LEU A 166 18.80 10.01 -0.62
C LEU A 166 17.31 9.79 -0.91
N LEU A 167 16.70 10.59 -1.79
CA LEU A 167 15.29 10.42 -2.20
C LEU A 167 15.11 9.34 -3.27
N ASP A 168 16.19 8.91 -3.91
CA ASP A 168 16.19 7.82 -4.88
C ASP A 168 15.96 6.48 -4.15
N GLN A 169 14.82 5.85 -4.43
CA GLN A 169 14.41 4.62 -3.77
C GLN A 169 15.34 3.44 -4.09
N SER A 170 16.23 3.54 -5.08
CA SER A 170 17.27 2.56 -5.37
C SER A 170 18.49 2.69 -4.44
N VAL A 171 18.67 3.85 -3.81
CA VAL A 171 19.73 4.09 -2.82
C VAL A 171 19.30 3.69 -1.44
N ILE A 172 18.11 4.15 -1.05
CA ILE A 172 17.50 3.85 0.24
C ILE A 172 15.98 3.82 0.09
N ALA A 173 15.37 2.73 0.52
CA ALA A 173 13.95 2.55 0.39
C ALA A 173 13.16 3.38 1.43
N GLY A 174 12.03 3.92 1.02
CA GLY A 174 11.06 4.53 1.94
C GLY A 174 11.31 5.99 2.29
N LEU A 175 12.51 6.54 2.10
CA LEU A 175 12.78 7.94 2.42
C LEU A 175 11.95 8.88 1.54
N GLY A 176 11.32 9.88 2.15
CA GLY A 176 10.49 10.88 1.49
C GLY A 176 11.02 12.29 1.66
N ASN A 177 10.35 13.24 0.98
CA ASN A 177 10.76 14.65 1.00
C ASN A 177 10.16 15.44 2.20
N ILE A 178 9.19 14.86 2.91
CA ILE A 178 8.50 15.50 4.04
C ILE A 178 8.59 14.59 5.25
N TYR A 179 9.21 15.09 6.28
CA TYR A 179 9.19 14.57 7.65
C TYR A 179 9.24 15.75 8.62
#